data_74e206dc3f56cd33cc3be3b777734f6a
#
_entry.id   74e206dc3f56cd33cc3be3b777734f6a
#
_cell.length_a   1.000
_cell.length_b   1.000
_cell.length_c   1.000
_cell.angle_alpha   90.00
_cell.angle_beta   90.00
_cell.angle_gamma   90.00
#
_symmetry.space_group_name_H-M   'P 1'
#
loop_
_entity.id
_entity.type
_entity.pdbx_description
1 polymer ?
#
loop_
_entity_poly.entity_id
_entity_poly.type
_entity_poly.pdbx_seq_one_letter_code
_entity_poly.pdbx_strand_id
1 'polypeptide(L)'
;QFKTLATASGRAADLASNWHEARNLDFTRDYLDLLDQVTPNDLVRVAHHYLRPDGLTITSLDPTETHAPAHVTRSSKAPGEITTRTLDNGITLVLRPDPRVPTVHFQGVFRAGRLAETPGNCGINPLHASLLTRGTTDHPGGEFAREVESLGATVHASAGNNTTIVSSFCLQPDLATVLGLSGEALSIPAFQEDTLTREREVQRTDLREAMEDPLKTAFRLLRSTLFGDRHYGLPRLGTE
;
A
#
# COMPACT_ATOMS: atom_id res chain seq x y z
N GLN A 1 6.13 6.93 -17.92
CA GLN A 1 7.40 7.66 -18.21
C GLN A 1 7.17 9.15 -18.49
N PHE A 2 6.22 9.54 -19.36
CA PHE A 2 5.90 10.96 -19.61
C PHE A 2 5.52 11.75 -18.33
N LYS A 3 4.82 11.12 -17.38
CA LYS A 3 4.49 11.74 -16.08
C LYS A 3 5.72 12.01 -15.21
N THR A 4 6.69 11.10 -15.23
CA THR A 4 7.93 11.23 -14.47
C THR A 4 8.79 12.37 -15.03
N LEU A 5 8.91 12.48 -16.34
CA LEU A 5 9.68 13.53 -17.00
C LEU A 5 9.01 14.92 -16.95
N ALA A 6 7.74 15.01 -16.54
CA ALA A 6 7.04 16.28 -16.38
C ALA A 6 7.48 17.07 -15.15
N THR A 7 8.13 16.43 -14.17
CA THR A 7 8.59 17.06 -12.93
C THR A 7 10.10 17.27 -12.92
N ALA A 8 10.59 18.29 -12.20
CA ALA A 8 12.03 18.54 -12.03
C ALA A 8 12.73 17.34 -11.36
N SER A 9 12.13 16.80 -10.30
CA SER A 9 12.62 15.60 -9.58
C SER A 9 12.69 14.39 -10.51
N GLY A 10 11.63 14.14 -11.30
CA GLY A 10 11.60 13.01 -12.24
C GLY A 10 12.67 13.13 -13.33
N ARG A 11 12.91 14.31 -13.87
CA ARG A 11 14.01 14.54 -14.84
C ARG A 11 15.38 14.34 -14.23
N ALA A 12 15.58 14.83 -12.99
CA ALA A 12 16.84 14.63 -12.29
C ALA A 12 17.12 13.15 -12.02
N ALA A 13 16.09 12.39 -11.58
CA ALA A 13 16.19 10.95 -11.37
C ALA A 13 16.48 10.20 -12.67
N ASP A 14 15.80 10.55 -13.78
CA ASP A 14 16.03 9.95 -15.10
C ASP A 14 17.46 10.18 -15.59
N LEU A 15 17.95 11.42 -15.52
CA LEU A 15 19.33 11.74 -15.91
C LEU A 15 20.36 11.01 -15.04
N ALA A 16 20.13 10.94 -13.72
CA ALA A 16 21.03 10.24 -12.81
C ALA A 16 21.07 8.74 -13.08
N SER A 17 19.91 8.11 -13.31
CA SER A 17 19.79 6.69 -13.65
C SER A 17 20.46 6.39 -15.00
N ASN A 18 20.15 7.17 -16.02
CA ASN A 18 20.72 7.04 -17.36
C ASN A 18 22.26 7.13 -17.35
N TRP A 19 22.81 8.08 -16.58
CA TRP A 19 24.25 8.20 -16.43
C TRP A 19 24.85 7.05 -15.61
N HIS A 20 24.18 6.63 -14.55
CA HIS A 20 24.67 5.54 -13.72
C HIS A 20 24.72 4.21 -14.45
N GLU A 21 23.66 3.86 -15.16
CA GLU A 21 23.48 2.57 -15.80
C GLU A 21 24.14 2.47 -17.17
N ALA A 22 23.95 3.49 -18.02
CA ALA A 22 24.35 3.46 -19.43
C ALA A 22 25.46 4.43 -19.80
N ARG A 23 25.87 5.34 -18.88
CA ARG A 23 26.81 6.45 -19.18
C ARG A 23 26.34 7.34 -20.36
N ASN A 24 25.05 7.37 -20.59
CA ASN A 24 24.39 8.09 -21.66
C ASN A 24 23.18 8.83 -21.08
N LEU A 25 23.19 10.17 -21.07
CA LEU A 25 22.10 10.98 -20.53
C LEU A 25 20.80 10.87 -21.34
N ASP A 26 20.90 10.53 -22.62
CA ASP A 26 19.78 10.35 -23.54
C ASP A 26 19.27 8.90 -23.60
N PHE A 27 19.79 8.00 -22.76
CA PHE A 27 19.50 6.56 -22.81
C PHE A 27 17.99 6.25 -22.80
N THR A 28 17.21 6.95 -21.99
CA THR A 28 15.75 6.75 -21.96
C THR A 28 15.09 7.01 -23.31
N ARG A 29 15.50 8.05 -24.01
CA ARG A 29 14.97 8.36 -25.34
C ARG A 29 15.41 7.32 -26.37
N ASP A 30 16.70 7.01 -26.38
CA ASP A 30 17.26 6.02 -27.31
C ASP A 30 16.63 4.64 -27.09
N TYR A 31 16.36 4.28 -25.84
CA TYR A 31 15.67 3.04 -25.47
C TYR A 31 14.22 2.98 -25.99
N LEU A 32 13.47 4.10 -25.88
CA LEU A 32 12.10 4.17 -26.40
C LEU A 32 12.07 4.06 -27.93
N ASP A 33 12.99 4.72 -28.60
CA ASP A 33 13.15 4.64 -30.07
C ASP A 33 13.49 3.22 -30.54
N LEU A 34 14.27 2.47 -29.73
CA LEU A 34 14.55 1.05 -29.98
C LEU A 34 13.34 0.16 -29.70
N LEU A 35 12.54 0.45 -28.66
CA LEU A 35 11.35 -0.32 -28.37
C LEU A 35 10.31 -0.29 -29.50
N ASP A 36 10.17 0.84 -30.16
CA ASP A 36 9.25 0.99 -31.29
C ASP A 36 9.67 0.14 -32.51
N GLN A 37 10.93 -0.33 -32.53
CA GLN A 37 11.47 -1.18 -33.61
C GLN A 37 11.40 -2.67 -33.28
N VAL A 38 11.04 -3.05 -32.03
CA VAL A 38 10.98 -4.45 -31.60
C VAL A 38 9.86 -5.20 -32.31
N THR A 39 10.20 -6.32 -32.90
CA THR A 39 9.28 -7.21 -33.61
C THR A 39 8.95 -8.46 -32.78
N PRO A 40 7.83 -9.16 -33.08
CA PRO A 40 7.54 -10.47 -32.44
C PRO A 40 8.68 -11.50 -32.66
N ASN A 41 9.39 -11.45 -33.79
CA ASN A 41 10.52 -12.34 -34.06
C ASN A 41 11.70 -12.04 -33.14
N ASP A 42 11.93 -10.81 -32.76
CA ASP A 42 12.97 -10.44 -31.79
C ASP A 42 12.65 -11.02 -30.40
N LEU A 43 11.39 -10.98 -29.97
CA LEU A 43 10.96 -11.60 -28.71
C LEU A 43 11.19 -13.10 -28.71
N VAL A 44 10.84 -13.79 -29.80
CA VAL A 44 11.08 -15.23 -29.96
C VAL A 44 12.57 -15.54 -29.93
N ARG A 45 13.38 -14.80 -30.68
CA ARG A 45 14.83 -14.95 -30.69
C ARG A 45 15.46 -14.77 -29.31
N VAL A 46 15.05 -13.74 -28.57
CA VAL A 46 15.55 -13.46 -27.21
C VAL A 46 15.11 -14.56 -26.24
N ALA A 47 13.84 -14.99 -26.30
CA ALA A 47 13.35 -16.07 -25.48
C ALA A 47 14.14 -17.37 -25.69
N HIS A 48 14.39 -17.78 -26.93
CA HIS A 48 15.21 -18.96 -27.25
C HIS A 48 16.68 -18.82 -26.81
N HIS A 49 17.21 -17.61 -26.77
CA HIS A 49 18.60 -17.39 -26.36
C HIS A 49 18.79 -17.45 -24.84
N TYR A 50 17.85 -16.85 -24.07
CA TYR A 50 18.01 -16.70 -22.62
C TYR A 50 17.18 -17.69 -21.79
N LEU A 51 15.99 -18.09 -22.25
CA LEU A 51 15.12 -18.99 -21.50
C LEU A 51 15.39 -20.45 -21.85
N ARG A 52 16.58 -20.93 -21.53
CA ARG A 52 17.00 -22.29 -21.82
C ARG A 52 16.96 -23.16 -20.57
N PRO A 53 16.55 -24.45 -20.69
CA PRO A 53 16.51 -25.35 -19.54
C PRO A 53 17.88 -25.54 -18.85
N ASP A 54 18.97 -25.50 -19.60
CA ASP A 54 20.35 -25.61 -19.09
C ASP A 54 20.84 -24.38 -18.36
N GLY A 55 20.15 -23.24 -18.48
CA GLY A 55 20.37 -22.00 -17.75
C GLY A 55 19.43 -21.81 -16.54
N LEU A 56 18.53 -22.78 -16.28
CA LEU A 56 17.57 -22.68 -15.20
C LEU A 56 18.20 -23.09 -13.86
N THR A 57 18.25 -22.16 -12.91
CA THR A 57 18.59 -22.46 -11.52
C THR A 57 17.34 -22.40 -10.66
N ILE A 58 17.03 -23.48 -9.96
CA ILE A 58 15.91 -23.55 -9.02
C ILE A 58 16.51 -23.58 -7.61
N THR A 59 16.09 -22.65 -6.76
CA THR A 59 16.47 -22.59 -5.35
C THR A 59 15.21 -22.76 -4.51
N SER A 60 15.25 -23.68 -3.53
CA SER A 60 14.19 -23.80 -2.53
C SER A 60 14.78 -23.55 -1.14
N LEU A 61 14.00 -22.94 -0.27
CA LEU A 61 14.29 -22.81 1.15
C LEU A 61 13.27 -23.66 1.89
N ASP A 62 13.74 -24.81 2.38
CA ASP A 62 12.90 -25.75 3.10
C ASP A 62 13.21 -25.71 4.59
N PRO A 63 12.21 -25.91 5.50
CA PRO A 63 12.47 -26.05 6.93
C PRO A 63 13.40 -27.24 7.20
N THR A 64 14.26 -27.10 8.21
CA THR A 64 15.30 -28.09 8.55
C THR A 64 14.74 -29.43 9.06
N GLU A 65 13.47 -29.47 9.45
CA GLU A 65 12.77 -30.69 9.82
C GLU A 65 12.10 -31.30 8.60
N THR A 66 12.49 -32.52 8.30
CA THR A 66 12.06 -33.37 7.20
C THR A 66 10.56 -33.62 7.25
N HIS A 67 9.78 -32.66 6.85
CA HIS A 67 8.46 -32.94 6.34
C HIS A 67 8.63 -33.13 4.82
N ALA A 68 8.29 -34.32 4.34
CA ALA A 68 8.12 -34.55 2.91
C ALA A 68 7.44 -33.32 2.30
N PRO A 69 7.87 -32.83 1.11
CA PRO A 69 7.27 -31.66 0.53
C PRO A 69 5.77 -31.89 0.58
N ALA A 70 5.11 -31.12 1.44
CA ALA A 70 3.67 -31.08 1.41
C ALA A 70 3.40 -30.60 -0.01
N HIS A 71 3.02 -31.55 -0.89
CA HIS A 71 2.37 -31.16 -2.12
C HIS A 71 1.31 -30.20 -1.66
N VAL A 72 1.51 -28.92 -1.94
CA VAL A 72 0.46 -27.94 -1.82
C VAL A 72 -0.58 -28.43 -2.81
N THR A 73 -1.38 -29.37 -2.34
CA THR A 73 -2.54 -29.82 -3.07
C THR A 73 -3.39 -28.58 -3.14
N ARG A 74 -3.29 -27.88 -4.26
CA ARG A 74 -4.21 -26.77 -4.52
C ARG A 74 -5.57 -27.38 -4.34
N SER A 75 -6.22 -27.02 -3.23
CA SER A 75 -7.55 -27.50 -2.96
C SER A 75 -8.39 -27.17 -4.20
N SER A 76 -8.91 -28.18 -4.86
CA SER A 76 -9.80 -28.00 -6.02
C SER A 76 -11.16 -27.43 -5.60
N LYS A 77 -11.35 -27.17 -4.30
CA LYS A 77 -12.56 -26.55 -3.78
C LYS A 77 -12.61 -25.10 -4.22
N ALA A 78 -13.70 -24.73 -4.87
CA ALA A 78 -14.02 -23.33 -5.17
C ALA A 78 -14.12 -22.51 -3.86
N PRO A 79 -13.88 -21.17 -3.92
CA PRO A 79 -14.17 -20.31 -2.79
C PRO A 79 -15.61 -20.51 -2.33
N GLY A 80 -15.82 -20.47 -1.00
CA GLY A 80 -17.16 -20.56 -0.43
C GLY A 80 -18.04 -19.35 -0.75
N GLU A 81 -19.32 -19.47 -0.47
CA GLU A 81 -20.28 -18.39 -0.62
C GLU A 81 -20.01 -17.26 0.41
N ILE A 82 -20.36 -16.03 0.01
CA ILE A 82 -20.29 -14.88 0.91
C ILE A 82 -21.40 -14.99 1.94
N THR A 83 -21.03 -14.94 3.22
CA THR A 83 -21.98 -14.87 4.33
C THR A 83 -21.88 -13.53 5.03
N THR A 84 -23.02 -13.00 5.45
CA THR A 84 -23.09 -11.72 6.18
C THR A 84 -23.74 -11.97 7.54
N ARG A 85 -23.16 -11.42 8.60
CA ARG A 85 -23.70 -11.45 9.97
C ARG A 85 -23.58 -10.07 10.60
N THR A 86 -24.57 -9.68 11.35
CA THR A 86 -24.49 -8.50 12.23
C THR A 86 -24.20 -8.98 13.65
N LEU A 87 -23.16 -8.43 14.25
CA LEU A 87 -22.78 -8.70 15.63
C LEU A 87 -23.67 -7.89 16.58
N ASP A 88 -23.71 -8.26 17.87
CA ASP A 88 -24.52 -7.59 18.90
C ASP A 88 -24.18 -6.10 19.06
N ASN A 89 -22.95 -5.72 18.77
CA ASN A 89 -22.49 -4.33 18.78
C ASN A 89 -22.82 -3.54 17.50
N GLY A 90 -23.57 -4.13 16.56
CA GLY A 90 -24.00 -3.51 15.31
C GLY A 90 -22.96 -3.59 14.17
N ILE A 91 -21.78 -4.19 14.37
CA ILE A 91 -20.80 -4.39 13.30
C ILE A 91 -21.33 -5.43 12.33
N THR A 92 -21.30 -5.12 11.03
CA THR A 92 -21.60 -6.06 9.96
C THR A 92 -20.34 -6.79 9.55
N LEU A 93 -20.32 -8.10 9.75
CA LEU A 93 -19.24 -8.99 9.36
C LEU A 93 -19.59 -9.67 8.03
N VAL A 94 -18.72 -9.53 7.04
CA VAL A 94 -18.82 -10.17 5.72
C VAL A 94 -17.68 -11.17 5.59
N LEU A 95 -18.00 -12.43 5.38
CA LEU A 95 -17.03 -13.54 5.34
C LEU A 95 -17.11 -14.25 3.99
N ARG A 96 -15.95 -14.57 3.45
CA ARG A 96 -15.78 -15.45 2.29
C ARG A 96 -14.67 -16.46 2.56
N PRO A 97 -15.00 -17.72 2.89
CA PRO A 97 -13.98 -18.75 3.08
C PRO A 97 -13.33 -19.12 1.73
N ASP A 98 -11.98 -19.19 1.73
CA ASP A 98 -11.21 -19.66 0.58
C ASP A 98 -10.18 -20.70 1.05
N PRO A 99 -10.46 -22.01 0.92
CA PRO A 99 -9.60 -23.06 1.42
C PRO A 99 -8.38 -23.36 0.54
N ARG A 100 -8.15 -22.59 -0.53
CA ARG A 100 -7.06 -22.82 -1.48
C ARG A 100 -5.69 -22.44 -0.93
N VAL A 101 -5.65 -21.46 -0.03
CA VAL A 101 -4.42 -20.95 0.60
C VAL A 101 -4.64 -20.70 2.10
N PRO A 102 -3.67 -21.01 2.98
CA PRO A 102 -3.80 -20.85 4.42
C PRO A 102 -3.50 -19.39 4.84
N THR A 103 -4.10 -18.42 4.16
CA THR A 103 -3.94 -17.00 4.46
C THR A 103 -5.27 -16.36 4.79
N VAL A 104 -5.23 -15.34 5.61
CA VAL A 104 -6.40 -14.53 5.94
C VAL A 104 -6.11 -13.08 5.60
N HIS A 105 -7.05 -12.47 4.89
CA HIS A 105 -7.08 -11.03 4.67
C HIS A 105 -8.37 -10.49 5.26
N PHE A 106 -8.28 -9.49 6.12
CA PHE A 106 -9.45 -8.86 6.71
C PHE A 106 -9.33 -7.34 6.71
N GLN A 107 -10.46 -6.66 6.69
CA GLN A 107 -10.55 -5.21 6.67
C GLN A 107 -11.65 -4.71 7.59
N GLY A 108 -11.30 -3.73 8.43
CA GLY A 108 -12.27 -2.89 9.12
C GLY A 108 -12.53 -1.63 8.28
N VAL A 109 -13.79 -1.38 7.94
CA VAL A 109 -14.21 -0.21 7.16
C VAL A 109 -15.07 0.69 8.04
N PHE A 110 -14.61 1.92 8.28
CA PHE A 110 -15.27 2.88 9.16
C PHE A 110 -15.77 4.08 8.35
N ARG A 111 -16.95 4.58 8.65
CA ARG A 111 -17.44 5.85 8.10
C ARG A 111 -16.62 6.99 8.69
N ALA A 112 -15.76 7.55 7.87
CA ALA A 112 -14.83 8.61 8.23
C ALA A 112 -14.25 9.23 6.94
N GLY A 113 -13.00 9.66 7.01
CA GLY A 113 -12.31 10.25 5.87
C GLY A 113 -12.72 11.72 5.66
N ARG A 114 -12.54 12.20 4.46
CA ARG A 114 -12.74 13.63 4.14
C ARG A 114 -14.14 14.16 4.45
N LEU A 115 -15.16 13.31 4.39
CA LEU A 115 -16.52 13.70 4.75
C LEU A 115 -16.67 14.12 6.21
N ALA A 116 -15.80 13.65 7.09
CA ALA A 116 -15.77 14.02 8.51
C ALA A 116 -14.91 15.27 8.79
N GLU A 117 -14.27 15.84 7.77
CA GLU A 117 -13.39 17.01 7.90
C GLU A 117 -14.14 18.31 7.65
N THR A 118 -13.63 19.36 8.28
CA THR A 118 -14.04 20.74 8.11
C THR A 118 -12.85 21.55 7.56
N PRO A 119 -13.04 22.80 7.08
CA PRO A 119 -11.92 23.65 6.69
C PRO A 119 -10.84 23.82 7.78
N GLY A 120 -11.25 23.81 9.05
CA GLY A 120 -10.34 24.00 10.19
C GLY A 120 -9.53 22.77 10.59
N ASN A 121 -9.86 21.57 10.09
CA ASN A 121 -9.16 20.31 10.41
C ASN A 121 -8.90 19.45 9.18
N CYS A 122 -8.94 20.02 7.98
CA CYS A 122 -8.68 19.26 6.76
C CYS A 122 -7.28 18.64 6.77
N GLY A 123 -7.18 17.39 6.32
CA GLY A 123 -5.95 16.61 6.36
C GLY A 123 -5.72 15.82 7.66
N ILE A 124 -6.61 15.94 8.66
CA ILE A 124 -6.47 15.17 9.91
C ILE A 124 -6.67 13.67 9.72
N ASN A 125 -7.57 13.24 8.82
CA ASN A 125 -7.85 11.82 8.65
C ASN A 125 -6.66 11.04 8.04
N PRO A 126 -5.94 11.51 7.01
CA PRO A 126 -4.71 10.88 6.57
C PRO A 126 -3.65 10.79 7.67
N LEU A 127 -3.45 11.85 8.45
CA LEU A 127 -2.52 11.87 9.57
C LEU A 127 -2.94 10.87 10.66
N HIS A 128 -4.21 10.86 11.03
CA HIS A 128 -4.76 9.91 11.99
C HIS A 128 -4.54 8.46 11.50
N ALA A 129 -4.86 8.16 10.24
CA ALA A 129 -4.67 6.82 9.69
C ALA A 129 -3.19 6.40 9.70
N SER A 130 -2.25 7.29 9.37
CA SER A 130 -0.82 6.98 9.45
C SER A 130 -0.36 6.66 10.87
N LEU A 131 -0.91 7.34 11.86
CA LEU A 131 -0.54 7.18 13.27
C LEU A 131 -1.10 5.90 13.91
N LEU A 132 -2.24 5.37 13.45
CA LEU A 132 -2.87 4.16 14.02
C LEU A 132 -1.93 2.95 14.08
N THR A 133 -0.99 2.84 13.16
CA THR A 133 -0.06 1.72 13.06
C THR A 133 1.36 2.05 13.51
N ARG A 134 1.57 3.20 14.18
CA ARG A 134 2.88 3.64 14.66
C ARG A 134 3.19 3.27 16.11
N GLY A 135 2.29 2.58 16.74
CA GLY A 135 2.40 2.08 18.11
C GLY A 135 1.09 2.17 18.86
N THR A 136 0.90 1.26 19.77
CA THR A 136 -0.23 1.19 20.70
C THR A 136 0.25 1.42 22.13
N THR A 137 -0.65 1.52 23.08
CA THR A 137 -0.28 1.62 24.49
C THR A 137 0.46 0.37 24.96
N ASP A 138 0.08 -0.80 24.47
CA ASP A 138 0.66 -2.10 24.88
C ASP A 138 1.92 -2.44 24.05
N HIS A 139 2.03 -1.93 22.81
CA HIS A 139 3.19 -2.09 21.92
C HIS A 139 3.67 -0.71 21.45
N PRO A 140 4.38 0.06 22.29
CA PRO A 140 4.77 1.43 21.98
C PRO A 140 5.83 1.52 20.88
N GLY A 141 5.73 2.55 20.07
CA GLY A 141 6.71 2.87 19.03
C GLY A 141 6.94 1.73 18.03
N GLY A 142 8.21 1.39 17.80
CA GLY A 142 8.59 0.33 16.86
C GLY A 142 8.27 -1.10 17.31
N GLU A 143 7.76 -1.31 18.53
CA GLU A 143 7.41 -2.65 19.03
C GLU A 143 6.22 -3.22 18.28
N PHE A 144 5.20 -2.40 18.02
CA PHE A 144 4.05 -2.79 17.22
C PHE A 144 4.46 -3.31 15.84
N ALA A 145 5.30 -2.57 15.12
CA ALA A 145 5.77 -2.98 13.80
C ALA A 145 6.59 -4.29 13.87
N ARG A 146 7.48 -4.43 14.86
CA ARG A 146 8.28 -5.65 15.05
C ARG A 146 7.42 -6.87 15.34
N GLU A 147 6.37 -6.72 16.16
CA GLU A 147 5.47 -7.82 16.46
C GLU A 147 4.70 -8.26 15.20
N VAL A 148 4.13 -7.33 14.44
CA VAL A 148 3.45 -7.61 13.17
C VAL A 148 4.40 -8.28 12.17
N GLU A 149 5.61 -7.74 12.00
CA GLU A 149 6.61 -8.25 11.06
C GLU A 149 7.15 -9.63 11.46
N SER A 150 7.27 -9.91 12.76
CA SER A 150 7.72 -11.22 13.25
C SER A 150 6.81 -12.37 12.84
N LEU A 151 5.52 -12.08 12.64
CA LEU A 151 4.50 -13.00 12.17
C LEU A 151 4.41 -13.08 10.63
N GLY A 152 5.25 -12.34 9.90
CA GLY A 152 5.10 -12.19 8.44
C GLY A 152 3.76 -11.57 8.04
N ALA A 153 3.14 -10.85 8.96
CA ALA A 153 1.84 -10.20 8.80
C ALA A 153 1.98 -8.75 8.33
N THR A 154 0.87 -8.16 7.94
CA THR A 154 0.77 -6.73 7.68
C THR A 154 -0.46 -6.15 8.36
N VAL A 155 -0.32 -4.96 8.93
CA VAL A 155 -1.43 -4.12 9.42
C VAL A 155 -1.22 -2.72 8.85
N HIS A 156 -2.19 -2.24 8.11
CA HIS A 156 -2.12 -0.95 7.42
C HIS A 156 -3.42 -0.18 7.61
N ALA A 157 -3.33 1.12 7.83
CA ALA A 157 -4.48 2.00 7.90
C ALA A 157 -4.40 3.08 6.82
N SER A 158 -5.52 3.42 6.23
CA SER A 158 -5.63 4.45 5.20
C SER A 158 -6.93 5.21 5.30
N ALA A 159 -6.89 6.51 5.00
CA ALA A 159 -8.07 7.37 4.93
C ALA A 159 -8.40 7.73 3.48
N GLY A 160 -9.62 7.45 3.09
CA GLY A 160 -10.19 7.80 1.80
C GLY A 160 -11.08 9.04 1.86
N ASN A 161 -11.98 9.15 0.90
CA ASN A 161 -12.96 10.23 0.89
C ASN A 161 -14.09 10.01 1.92
N ASN A 162 -14.60 8.79 2.00
CA ASN A 162 -15.82 8.44 2.77
C ASN A 162 -15.53 7.48 3.91
N THR A 163 -14.35 6.87 3.93
CA THR A 163 -14.01 5.78 4.85
C THR A 163 -12.58 5.89 5.33
N THR A 164 -12.34 5.43 6.55
CA THR A 164 -11.02 4.98 6.99
C THR A 164 -11.04 3.45 6.98
N ILE A 165 -9.99 2.85 6.47
CA ILE A 165 -9.87 1.40 6.31
C ILE A 165 -8.62 0.94 7.07
N VAL A 166 -8.78 -0.08 7.91
CA VAL A 166 -7.66 -0.83 8.48
C VAL A 166 -7.66 -2.20 7.81
N SER A 167 -6.58 -2.50 7.10
CA SER A 167 -6.38 -3.74 6.35
C SER A 167 -5.30 -4.57 7.00
N SER A 168 -5.54 -5.86 7.14
CA SER A 168 -4.57 -6.79 7.72
C SER A 168 -4.50 -8.07 6.90
N PHE A 169 -3.30 -8.62 6.84
CA PHE A 169 -3.00 -9.89 6.19
C PHE A 169 -2.12 -10.72 7.11
N CYS A 170 -2.41 -12.02 7.21
CA CYS A 170 -1.61 -12.96 7.99
C CYS A 170 -1.79 -14.40 7.50
N LEU A 171 -0.98 -15.30 8.03
CA LEU A 171 -1.24 -16.73 7.94
C LEU A 171 -2.39 -17.13 8.88
N GLN A 172 -3.10 -18.18 8.53
CA GLN A 172 -4.26 -18.67 9.31
C GLN A 172 -3.93 -18.96 10.80
N PRO A 173 -2.79 -19.54 11.16
CA PRO A 173 -2.45 -19.77 12.58
C PRO A 173 -2.34 -18.48 13.40
N ASP A 174 -1.92 -17.39 12.79
CA ASP A 174 -1.62 -16.12 13.44
C ASP A 174 -2.82 -15.15 13.48
N LEU A 175 -3.98 -15.60 12.95
CA LEU A 175 -5.17 -14.75 12.82
C LEU A 175 -5.58 -14.11 14.15
N ALA A 176 -5.60 -14.86 15.25
CA ALA A 176 -6.04 -14.35 16.54
C ALA A 176 -5.13 -13.22 17.04
N THR A 177 -3.82 -13.39 16.91
CA THR A 177 -2.81 -12.41 17.31
C THR A 177 -2.91 -11.15 16.46
N VAL A 178 -2.95 -11.30 15.12
CA VAL A 178 -3.00 -10.15 14.20
C VAL A 178 -4.35 -9.41 14.30
N LEU A 179 -5.43 -10.12 14.58
CA LEU A 179 -6.73 -9.49 14.86
C LEU A 179 -6.68 -8.68 16.17
N GLY A 180 -6.01 -9.20 17.20
CA GLY A 180 -5.75 -8.49 18.45
C GLY A 180 -4.97 -7.21 18.23
N LEU A 181 -3.82 -7.29 17.55
CA LEU A 181 -2.97 -6.13 17.19
C LEU A 181 -3.74 -5.09 16.37
N SER A 182 -4.56 -5.52 15.42
CA SER A 182 -5.41 -4.61 14.65
C SER A 182 -6.49 -3.93 15.53
N GLY A 183 -7.00 -4.65 16.53
CA GLY A 183 -7.92 -4.12 17.54
C GLY A 183 -7.24 -3.09 18.44
N GLU A 184 -6.01 -3.34 18.88
CA GLU A 184 -5.22 -2.38 19.65
C GLU A 184 -4.96 -1.09 18.87
N ALA A 185 -4.54 -1.20 17.61
CA ALA A 185 -4.32 -0.05 16.74
C ALA A 185 -5.57 0.84 16.61
N LEU A 186 -6.76 0.26 16.71
CA LEU A 186 -8.03 1.00 16.66
C LEU A 186 -8.49 1.54 18.00
N SER A 187 -8.24 0.83 19.10
CA SER A 187 -8.83 1.13 20.41
C SER A 187 -7.90 1.86 21.37
N ILE A 188 -6.60 1.60 21.28
CA ILE A 188 -5.58 2.13 22.20
C ILE A 188 -4.32 2.62 21.48
N PRO A 189 -4.43 3.38 20.34
CA PRO A 189 -3.26 3.94 19.68
C PRO A 189 -2.50 4.87 20.61
N ALA A 190 -1.16 4.80 20.60
CA ALA A 190 -0.34 5.56 21.56
C ALA A 190 -0.22 7.05 21.23
N PHE A 191 -0.30 7.45 19.95
CA PHE A 191 -0.15 8.84 19.46
C PHE A 191 1.01 9.62 20.11
N GLN A 192 2.19 9.00 20.17
CA GLN A 192 3.38 9.60 20.78
C GLN A 192 3.76 10.93 20.08
N GLU A 193 4.14 11.94 20.88
CA GLU A 193 4.40 13.31 20.41
C GLU A 193 5.51 13.40 19.34
N ASP A 194 6.59 12.67 19.52
CA ASP A 194 7.70 12.59 18.58
C ASP A 194 7.27 11.95 17.26
N THR A 195 6.48 10.89 17.33
CA THR A 195 5.90 10.22 16.17
C THR A 195 4.90 11.11 15.45
N LEU A 196 4.02 11.81 16.18
CA LEU A 196 3.10 12.77 15.62
C LEU A 196 3.86 13.89 14.88
N THR A 197 4.90 14.42 15.49
CA THR A 197 5.73 15.47 14.89
C THR A 197 6.35 15.00 13.58
N ARG A 198 6.91 13.79 13.55
CA ARG A 198 7.51 13.20 12.35
C ARG A 198 6.46 12.96 11.24
N GLU A 199 5.32 12.36 11.56
CA GLU A 199 4.28 12.08 10.57
C GLU A 199 3.68 13.39 10.01
N ARG A 200 3.59 14.44 10.80
CA ARG A 200 3.21 15.79 10.31
C ARG A 200 4.20 16.34 9.30
N GLU A 201 5.50 16.21 9.56
CA GLU A 201 6.52 16.66 8.59
C GLU A 201 6.51 15.81 7.30
N VAL A 202 6.27 14.52 7.41
CA VAL A 202 6.05 13.66 6.23
C VAL A 202 4.85 14.17 5.42
N GLN A 203 3.70 14.38 6.08
CA GLN A 203 2.49 14.87 5.40
C GLN A 203 2.68 16.26 4.77
N ARG A 204 3.46 17.14 5.41
CA ARG A 204 3.83 18.46 4.83
C ARG A 204 4.69 18.30 3.58
N THR A 205 5.62 17.35 3.59
CA THR A 205 6.44 17.06 2.42
C THR A 205 5.58 16.53 1.28
N ASP A 206 4.68 15.57 1.55
CA ASP A 206 3.73 15.05 0.58
C ASP A 206 2.82 16.16 0.01
N LEU A 207 2.41 17.11 0.86
CA LEU A 207 1.62 18.27 0.42
C LEU A 207 2.40 19.13 -0.58
N ARG A 208 3.67 19.45 -0.29
CA ARG A 208 4.53 20.25 -1.19
C ARG A 208 4.74 19.52 -2.52
N GLU A 209 5.07 18.23 -2.49
CA GLU A 209 5.19 17.42 -3.71
C GLU A 209 3.89 17.37 -4.51
N ALA A 210 2.74 17.27 -3.82
CA ALA A 210 1.44 17.29 -4.49
C ALA A 210 1.13 18.65 -5.14
N MET A 211 1.66 19.75 -4.60
CA MET A 211 1.51 21.08 -5.19
C MET A 211 2.42 21.31 -6.39
N GLU A 212 3.56 20.63 -6.46
CA GLU A 212 4.47 20.66 -7.61
C GLU A 212 3.96 19.84 -8.79
N ASP A 213 3.06 18.86 -8.56
CA ASP A 213 2.46 18.04 -9.60
C ASP A 213 1.29 18.79 -10.29
N PRO A 214 1.42 19.15 -11.60
CA PRO A 214 0.38 19.90 -12.30
C PRO A 214 -0.97 19.18 -12.34
N LEU A 215 -0.95 17.84 -12.45
CA LEU A 215 -2.17 17.06 -12.53
C LEU A 215 -2.90 17.01 -11.19
N LYS A 216 -2.16 16.79 -10.09
CA LYS A 216 -2.73 16.82 -8.74
C LYS A 216 -3.29 18.21 -8.41
N THR A 217 -2.58 19.26 -8.82
CA THR A 217 -3.02 20.66 -8.65
C THR A 217 -4.29 20.95 -9.46
N ALA A 218 -4.37 20.51 -10.72
CA ALA A 218 -5.56 20.67 -11.55
C ALA A 218 -6.78 19.95 -10.94
N PHE A 219 -6.60 18.71 -10.46
CA PHE A 219 -7.67 17.99 -9.76
C PHE A 219 -8.09 18.64 -8.45
N ARG A 220 -7.17 19.24 -7.72
CA ARG A 220 -7.48 20.02 -6.50
C ARG A 220 -8.36 21.21 -6.83
N LEU A 221 -7.99 22.01 -7.84
CA LEU A 221 -8.76 23.15 -8.31
C LEU A 221 -10.14 22.74 -8.82
N LEU A 222 -10.22 21.69 -9.62
CA LEU A 222 -11.50 21.14 -10.10
C LEU A 222 -12.42 20.78 -8.93
N ARG A 223 -11.90 20.10 -7.90
CA ARG A 223 -12.70 19.71 -6.74
C ARG A 223 -13.15 20.90 -5.91
N SER A 224 -12.26 21.86 -5.64
CA SER A 224 -12.64 23.07 -4.89
C SER A 224 -13.69 23.90 -5.65
N THR A 225 -13.62 23.96 -6.99
CA THR A 225 -14.62 24.62 -7.82
C THR A 225 -15.97 23.91 -7.81
N LEU A 226 -15.99 22.57 -7.86
CA LEU A 226 -17.22 21.77 -7.89
C LEU A 226 -17.92 21.67 -6.53
N PHE A 227 -17.14 21.53 -5.45
CA PHE A 227 -17.67 21.20 -4.12
C PHE A 227 -17.50 22.35 -3.11
N GLY A 228 -16.81 23.44 -3.48
CA GLY A 228 -16.50 24.55 -2.57
C GLY A 228 -15.61 24.11 -1.41
N ASP A 229 -15.68 24.83 -0.29
CA ASP A 229 -14.88 24.57 0.92
C ASP A 229 -15.53 23.51 1.83
N ARG A 230 -16.07 22.46 1.25
CA ARG A 230 -16.76 21.39 1.99
C ARG A 230 -16.34 20.01 1.48
N HIS A 231 -16.18 19.07 2.40
CA HIS A 231 -16.04 17.64 2.10
C HIS A 231 -15.03 17.34 0.97
N TYR A 232 -15.52 16.98 -0.22
CA TYR A 232 -14.66 16.62 -1.37
C TYR A 232 -13.88 17.79 -1.96
N GLY A 233 -14.28 19.03 -1.68
CA GLY A 233 -13.56 20.23 -2.08
C GLY A 233 -12.34 20.54 -1.20
N LEU A 234 -12.31 20.02 0.04
CA LEU A 234 -11.19 20.21 0.95
C LEU A 234 -9.91 19.54 0.44
N PRO A 235 -8.73 20.11 0.66
CA PRO A 235 -7.46 19.48 0.30
C PRO A 235 -7.24 18.23 1.16
N ARG A 236 -6.85 17.13 0.51
CA ARG A 236 -6.72 15.83 1.17
C ARG A 236 -5.65 15.78 2.25
N LEU A 237 -4.55 16.49 2.04
CA LEU A 237 -3.40 16.53 2.95
C LEU A 237 -3.41 17.75 3.88
N GLY A 238 -4.48 18.55 3.85
CA GLY A 238 -4.57 19.77 4.62
C GLY A 238 -4.03 20.99 3.89
N THR A 239 -3.81 22.04 4.67
CA THR A 239 -3.14 23.29 4.27
C THR A 239 -1.88 23.46 5.12
N GLU A 240 -0.93 24.28 4.65
CA GLU A 240 0.26 24.66 5.42
C GLU A 240 -0.08 25.42 6.71
#